data_f01941a694a2b6cd827916e425a2f2cc
#
_entry.id   f01941a694a2b6cd827916e425a2f2cc
#
_cell.length_a   1.000
_cell.length_b   1.000
_cell.length_c   1.000
_cell.angle_alpha   90.00
_cell.angle_beta   90.00
_cell.angle_gamma   90.00
#
_symmetry.space_group_name_H-M   'P 1'
#
loop_
_entity.id
_entity.type
_entity.pdbx_description
1 polymer ?
#
loop_
_entity_poly.entity_id
_entity_poly.type
_entity_poly.pdbx_seq_one_letter_code
_entity_poly.pdbx_strand_id
1 'polypeptide(L)'
;THYFISGSEGPCLIFIHGVGLCSEIWEPQVEYFSKQYKVITYDFLGHGLTPPASKSPTIEDYVEQLNDLVDLLGISSFSLIGHSMGAIISVAYSLKYEDKINSLIPLNIVYKRSSDAREQVLDRANKILQAGEIGNIEQTISRWFENIREPDRIEKINKVRQLLLSASPKGYGHAYKLFAMSDSIFENLLDNLSMPVLYLTGSDDPNSNSKMSHEMAKESPKGFSKIIDNEAHMMAYIAPAKLNPVIKDFLQQNE
;
A
#
# COMPACT_ATOMS: atom_id res chain seq x y z
N THR A 1 -15.84 -5.31 -6.82
CA THR A 1 -14.59 -5.43 -6.01
C THR A 1 -14.41 -6.88 -5.59
N HIS A 2 -13.28 -7.46 -5.93
CA HIS A 2 -12.89 -8.78 -5.44
C HIS A 2 -12.20 -8.63 -4.08
N TYR A 3 -12.57 -9.43 -3.09
CA TYR A 3 -12.04 -9.35 -1.73
C TYR A 3 -12.04 -10.70 -1.01
N PHE A 4 -11.26 -10.80 0.06
CA PHE A 4 -11.22 -11.93 0.98
C PHE A 4 -11.46 -11.46 2.41
N ILE A 5 -12.09 -12.33 3.21
CA ILE A 5 -12.25 -12.15 4.66
C ILE A 5 -11.65 -13.37 5.34
N SER A 6 -10.79 -13.14 6.32
CA SER A 6 -10.13 -14.17 7.14
C SER A 6 -10.22 -13.79 8.62
N GLY A 7 -10.45 -14.79 9.48
CA GLY A 7 -10.83 -14.52 10.87
C GLY A 7 -12.29 -14.06 10.99
N SER A 8 -12.92 -14.37 12.10
CA SER A 8 -14.35 -14.10 12.31
C SER A 8 -14.62 -13.14 13.47
N GLU A 9 -13.67 -12.99 14.38
CA GLU A 9 -13.82 -12.26 15.63
C GLU A 9 -12.71 -11.20 15.78
N GLY A 10 -12.93 -10.24 16.68
CA GLY A 10 -11.99 -9.18 16.97
C GLY A 10 -12.13 -7.93 16.12
N PRO A 11 -11.25 -6.91 16.36
CA PRO A 11 -11.23 -5.68 15.59
C PRO A 11 -10.96 -5.94 14.10
N CYS A 12 -11.44 -5.05 13.24
CA CYS A 12 -11.28 -5.20 11.80
C CYS A 12 -9.99 -4.57 11.30
N LEU A 13 -9.23 -5.30 10.48
CA LEU A 13 -8.08 -4.80 9.73
C LEU A 13 -8.37 -4.89 8.23
N ILE A 14 -8.11 -3.81 7.51
CA ILE A 14 -8.19 -3.80 6.04
C ILE A 14 -6.80 -3.52 5.46
N PHE A 15 -6.39 -4.36 4.49
CA PHE A 15 -5.09 -4.25 3.83
C PHE A 15 -5.26 -3.88 2.35
N ILE A 16 -4.53 -2.85 1.90
CA ILE A 16 -4.53 -2.36 0.52
C ILE A 16 -3.15 -2.58 -0.12
N HIS A 17 -3.08 -3.33 -1.21
CA HIS A 17 -1.84 -3.66 -1.91
C HIS A 17 -1.28 -2.50 -2.75
N GLY A 18 -0.08 -2.68 -3.33
CA GLY A 18 0.58 -1.72 -4.23
C GLY A 18 0.25 -1.95 -5.71
N VAL A 19 0.74 -1.06 -6.58
CA VAL A 19 0.59 -1.15 -8.04
C VAL A 19 1.20 -2.46 -8.56
N GLY A 20 0.48 -3.13 -9.46
CA GLY A 20 0.93 -4.39 -10.09
C GLY A 20 0.80 -5.63 -9.22
N LEU A 21 0.29 -5.47 -8.01
CA LEU A 21 0.05 -6.54 -7.05
C LEU A 21 -1.45 -6.85 -6.93
N CYS A 22 -1.82 -7.74 -6.03
CA CYS A 22 -3.20 -8.05 -5.67
C CYS A 22 -3.28 -8.44 -4.19
N SER A 23 -4.46 -8.76 -3.71
CA SER A 23 -4.74 -9.17 -2.32
C SER A 23 -3.88 -10.33 -1.82
N GLU A 24 -3.43 -11.23 -2.71
CA GLU A 24 -2.57 -12.37 -2.38
C GLU A 24 -1.23 -11.96 -1.73
N ILE A 25 -0.74 -10.72 -1.99
CA ILE A 25 0.51 -10.24 -1.40
C ILE A 25 0.46 -10.16 0.13
N TRP A 26 -0.75 -10.15 0.69
CA TRP A 26 -1.00 -10.05 2.12
C TRP A 26 -1.10 -11.41 2.83
N GLU A 27 -0.86 -12.54 2.13
CA GLU A 27 -0.89 -13.88 2.72
C GLU A 27 -0.15 -13.97 4.07
N PRO A 28 1.08 -13.44 4.24
CA PRO A 28 1.79 -13.51 5.52
C PRO A 28 1.12 -12.70 6.65
N GLN A 29 0.46 -11.59 6.31
CA GLN A 29 -0.28 -10.79 7.27
C GLN A 29 -1.61 -11.44 7.62
N VAL A 30 -2.31 -12.00 6.63
CA VAL A 30 -3.55 -12.76 6.85
C VAL A 30 -3.30 -13.92 7.80
N GLU A 31 -2.27 -14.73 7.56
CA GLU A 31 -1.91 -15.87 8.42
C GLU A 31 -1.61 -15.43 9.87
N TYR A 32 -0.93 -14.29 10.03
CA TYR A 32 -0.53 -13.79 11.34
C TYR A 32 -1.71 -13.16 12.10
N PHE A 33 -2.47 -12.28 11.48
CA PHE A 33 -3.47 -11.45 12.13
C PHE A 33 -4.85 -12.09 12.23
N SER A 34 -5.25 -13.00 11.33
CA SER A 34 -6.59 -13.62 11.35
C SER A 34 -6.89 -14.44 12.59
N LYS A 35 -5.89 -14.73 13.42
CA LYS A 35 -6.04 -15.42 14.71
C LYS A 35 -6.70 -14.55 15.79
N GLN A 36 -6.63 -13.22 15.64
CA GLN A 36 -7.10 -12.25 16.65
C GLN A 36 -7.93 -11.11 16.05
N TYR A 37 -7.92 -10.95 14.74
CA TYR A 37 -8.56 -9.87 14.01
C TYR A 37 -9.44 -10.42 12.86
N LYS A 38 -10.48 -9.68 12.53
CA LYS A 38 -11.16 -9.85 11.25
C LYS A 38 -10.33 -9.14 10.18
N VAL A 39 -9.67 -9.90 9.32
CA VAL A 39 -8.76 -9.38 8.27
C VAL A 39 -9.47 -9.36 6.93
N ILE A 40 -9.45 -8.21 6.28
CA ILE A 40 -9.98 -8.02 4.92
C ILE A 40 -8.85 -7.59 4.00
N THR A 41 -8.72 -8.28 2.87
CA THR A 41 -7.85 -7.88 1.76
C THR A 41 -8.70 -7.75 0.51
N TYR A 42 -8.40 -6.80 -0.36
CA TYR A 42 -9.15 -6.63 -1.60
C TYR A 42 -8.24 -6.19 -2.76
N ASP A 43 -8.71 -6.42 -3.96
CA ASP A 43 -8.07 -5.98 -5.18
C ASP A 43 -8.62 -4.60 -5.57
N PHE A 44 -7.79 -3.56 -5.57
CA PHE A 44 -8.28 -2.27 -6.01
C PHE A 44 -8.45 -2.20 -7.54
N LEU A 45 -9.17 -1.20 -8.04
CA LEU A 45 -9.56 -1.04 -9.46
C LEU A 45 -8.41 -1.35 -10.42
N GLY A 46 -8.66 -2.26 -11.36
CA GLY A 46 -7.72 -2.66 -12.40
C GLY A 46 -6.62 -3.62 -11.97
N HIS A 47 -6.72 -4.22 -10.77
CA HIS A 47 -5.75 -5.17 -10.23
C HIS A 47 -6.43 -6.47 -9.80
N GLY A 48 -5.65 -7.56 -9.79
CA GLY A 48 -6.14 -8.89 -9.44
C GLY A 48 -7.38 -9.27 -10.25
N LEU A 49 -8.45 -9.62 -9.57
CA LEU A 49 -9.74 -9.99 -10.17
C LEU A 49 -10.74 -8.82 -10.22
N THR A 50 -10.35 -7.62 -9.77
CA THR A 50 -11.18 -6.42 -9.92
C THR A 50 -10.93 -5.76 -11.28
N PRO A 51 -11.97 -5.60 -12.13
CA PRO A 51 -11.79 -5.02 -13.46
C PRO A 51 -11.31 -3.56 -13.40
N PRO A 52 -10.63 -3.08 -14.44
CA PRO A 52 -10.23 -1.68 -14.53
C PRO A 52 -11.46 -0.77 -14.69
N ALA A 53 -11.37 0.43 -14.16
CA ALA A 53 -12.37 1.45 -14.40
C ALA A 53 -12.53 1.75 -15.90
N SER A 54 -13.72 2.17 -16.31
CA SER A 54 -14.03 2.52 -17.71
C SER A 54 -13.23 3.75 -18.20
N LYS A 55 -12.97 4.69 -17.27
CA LYS A 55 -12.16 5.89 -17.47
C LYS A 55 -10.87 5.78 -16.66
N SER A 56 -9.94 6.73 -16.85
CA SER A 56 -8.77 6.88 -15.98
C SER A 56 -9.24 7.22 -14.57
N PRO A 57 -9.01 6.35 -13.56
CA PRO A 57 -9.48 6.60 -12.21
C PRO A 57 -8.70 7.73 -11.54
N THR A 58 -9.38 8.47 -10.68
CA THR A 58 -8.82 9.44 -9.74
C THR A 58 -8.55 8.77 -8.40
N ILE A 59 -7.90 9.48 -7.47
CA ILE A 59 -7.74 8.95 -6.09
C ILE A 59 -9.09 8.73 -5.43
N GLU A 60 -10.07 9.56 -5.72
CA GLU A 60 -11.43 9.46 -5.23
C GLU A 60 -12.11 8.16 -5.63
N ASP A 61 -11.92 7.70 -6.88
CA ASP A 61 -12.51 6.44 -7.34
C ASP A 61 -12.01 5.23 -6.53
N TYR A 62 -10.73 5.24 -6.09
CA TYR A 62 -10.18 4.20 -5.21
C TYR A 62 -10.67 4.32 -3.78
N VAL A 63 -10.83 5.55 -3.29
CA VAL A 63 -11.40 5.83 -1.95
C VAL A 63 -12.84 5.37 -1.89
N GLU A 64 -13.67 5.70 -2.88
CA GLU A 64 -15.06 5.27 -2.95
C GLU A 64 -15.19 3.75 -3.13
N GLN A 65 -14.31 3.11 -3.91
CA GLN A 65 -14.27 1.66 -3.99
C GLN A 65 -14.11 1.00 -2.62
N LEU A 66 -13.23 1.54 -1.78
CA LEU A 66 -13.05 1.03 -0.41
C LEU A 66 -14.28 1.33 0.45
N ASN A 67 -14.85 2.54 0.34
CA ASN A 67 -16.02 2.91 1.11
C ASN A 67 -17.23 2.03 0.77
N ASP A 68 -17.49 1.78 -0.51
CA ASP A 68 -18.54 0.86 -0.98
C ASP A 68 -18.36 -0.55 -0.40
N LEU A 69 -17.11 -1.04 -0.34
CA LEU A 69 -16.80 -2.33 0.27
C LEU A 69 -17.08 -2.36 1.77
N VAL A 70 -16.64 -1.32 2.48
CA VAL A 70 -16.85 -1.16 3.94
C VAL A 70 -18.33 -1.11 4.26
N ASP A 71 -19.11 -0.32 3.51
CA ASP A 71 -20.56 -0.17 3.69
C ASP A 71 -21.30 -1.48 3.35
N LEU A 72 -20.93 -2.17 2.25
CA LEU A 72 -21.47 -3.47 1.89
C LEU A 72 -21.28 -4.52 2.98
N LEU A 73 -20.12 -4.49 3.67
CA LEU A 73 -19.78 -5.44 4.72
C LEU A 73 -20.30 -5.02 6.11
N GLY A 74 -20.96 -3.87 6.22
CA GLY A 74 -21.50 -3.34 7.47
C GLY A 74 -20.42 -3.01 8.50
N ILE A 75 -19.23 -2.56 8.07
CA ILE A 75 -18.10 -2.26 8.95
C ILE A 75 -18.18 -0.80 9.37
N SER A 76 -18.31 -0.56 10.67
CA SER A 76 -18.41 0.79 11.24
C SER A 76 -17.07 1.42 11.54
N SER A 77 -16.08 0.61 11.95
CA SER A 77 -14.72 1.09 12.24
C SER A 77 -13.67 0.01 12.00
N PHE A 78 -12.46 0.40 11.65
CA PHE A 78 -11.37 -0.53 11.34
C PHE A 78 -10.01 0.16 11.40
N SER A 79 -8.94 -0.62 11.48
CA SER A 79 -7.58 -0.13 11.23
C SER A 79 -7.19 -0.40 9.79
N LEU A 80 -6.54 0.58 9.16
CA LEU A 80 -6.26 0.57 7.72
C LEU A 80 -4.76 0.50 7.46
N ILE A 81 -4.34 -0.53 6.71
CA ILE A 81 -2.94 -0.78 6.36
C ILE A 81 -2.81 -0.72 4.84
N GLY A 82 -1.98 0.16 4.32
CA GLY A 82 -1.76 0.29 2.88
C GLY A 82 -0.29 0.19 2.50
N HIS A 83 0.02 -0.45 1.37
CA HIS A 83 1.37 -0.55 0.83
C HIS A 83 1.52 0.25 -0.46
N SER A 84 2.53 1.13 -0.54
CA SER A 84 2.87 1.89 -1.75
C SER A 84 1.67 2.72 -2.27
N MET A 85 1.09 2.42 -3.43
CA MET A 85 -0.16 3.04 -3.90
C MET A 85 -1.31 2.81 -2.92
N GLY A 86 -1.39 1.62 -2.31
CA GLY A 86 -2.36 1.32 -1.25
C GLY A 86 -2.17 2.22 -0.02
N ALA A 87 -0.95 2.64 0.28
CA ALA A 87 -0.68 3.61 1.34
C ALA A 87 -1.21 5.01 0.98
N ILE A 88 -1.11 5.43 -0.28
CA ILE A 88 -1.71 6.67 -0.77
C ILE A 88 -3.23 6.61 -0.64
N ILE A 89 -3.85 5.50 -1.08
CA ILE A 89 -5.30 5.29 -0.95
C ILE A 89 -5.71 5.32 0.53
N SER A 90 -4.93 4.69 1.42
CA SER A 90 -5.25 4.64 2.85
C SER A 90 -5.21 6.01 3.52
N VAL A 91 -4.23 6.85 3.20
CA VAL A 91 -4.18 8.23 3.71
C VAL A 91 -5.33 9.07 3.16
N ALA A 92 -5.62 8.98 1.85
CA ALA A 92 -6.72 9.69 1.23
C ALA A 92 -8.08 9.29 1.82
N TYR A 93 -8.30 7.98 2.05
CA TYR A 93 -9.49 7.47 2.71
C TYR A 93 -9.64 8.02 4.14
N SER A 94 -8.54 7.99 4.91
CA SER A 94 -8.55 8.43 6.31
C SER A 94 -8.80 9.93 6.46
N LEU A 95 -8.36 10.74 5.51
CA LEU A 95 -8.68 12.18 5.46
C LEU A 95 -10.16 12.45 5.14
N LYS A 96 -10.83 11.55 4.42
CA LYS A 96 -12.24 11.74 4.04
C LYS A 96 -13.21 11.07 5.02
N TYR A 97 -12.86 9.94 5.57
CA TYR A 97 -13.71 9.09 6.42
C TYR A 97 -13.03 8.81 7.78
N GLU A 98 -12.54 9.88 8.42
CA GLU A 98 -11.73 9.77 9.65
C GLU A 98 -12.44 9.02 10.78
N ASP A 99 -13.75 9.23 10.93
CA ASP A 99 -14.58 8.61 11.97
C ASP A 99 -14.63 7.07 11.87
N LYS A 100 -14.30 6.50 10.72
CA LYS A 100 -14.26 5.05 10.50
C LYS A 100 -12.88 4.43 10.84
N ILE A 101 -11.84 5.24 11.06
CA ILE A 101 -10.45 4.76 11.17
C ILE A 101 -9.95 4.78 12.63
N ASN A 102 -9.72 3.60 13.17
CA ASN A 102 -9.12 3.44 14.51
C ASN A 102 -7.62 3.74 14.50
N SER A 103 -6.90 3.21 13.51
CA SER A 103 -5.46 3.40 13.32
C SER A 103 -5.11 3.33 11.84
N LEU A 104 -4.11 4.10 11.41
CA LEU A 104 -3.62 4.13 10.04
C LEU A 104 -2.16 3.71 9.97
N ILE A 105 -1.82 2.78 9.06
CA ILE A 105 -0.45 2.28 8.90
C ILE A 105 -0.05 2.31 7.43
N PRO A 106 0.47 3.44 6.91
CA PRO A 106 1.01 3.53 5.56
C PRO A 106 2.40 2.88 5.50
N LEU A 107 2.54 1.86 4.63
CA LEU A 107 3.79 1.16 4.37
C LEU A 107 4.41 1.65 3.07
N ASN A 108 5.70 2.02 3.09
CA ASN A 108 6.45 2.39 1.90
C ASN A 108 5.74 3.47 1.06
N ILE A 109 5.20 4.49 1.74
CA ILE A 109 4.50 5.61 1.11
C ILE A 109 5.50 6.65 0.59
N VAL A 110 5.23 7.23 -0.57
CA VAL A 110 6.01 8.35 -1.12
C VAL A 110 5.47 9.70 -0.66
N TYR A 111 6.37 10.65 -0.42
CA TYR A 111 6.00 11.99 0.01
C TYR A 111 7.02 13.03 -0.49
N LYS A 112 6.54 14.11 -1.09
CA LYS A 112 7.35 15.26 -1.54
C LYS A 112 8.59 14.83 -2.36
N ARG A 113 8.41 13.97 -3.37
CA ARG A 113 9.49 13.63 -4.32
C ARG A 113 10.00 14.87 -5.04
N SER A 114 11.26 14.84 -5.47
CA SER A 114 11.76 15.87 -6.38
C SER A 114 10.99 15.90 -7.71
N SER A 115 10.98 17.05 -8.39
CA SER A 115 10.38 17.19 -9.73
C SER A 115 10.89 16.14 -10.70
N ASP A 116 12.20 15.91 -10.71
CA ASP A 116 12.85 14.96 -11.62
C ASP A 116 12.41 13.52 -11.36
N ALA A 117 12.32 13.11 -10.08
CA ALA A 117 11.83 11.79 -9.71
C ALA A 117 10.36 11.60 -10.09
N ARG A 118 9.54 12.62 -9.90
CA ARG A 118 8.12 12.61 -10.31
C ARG A 118 7.98 12.48 -11.82
N GLU A 119 8.73 13.25 -12.59
CA GLU A 119 8.70 13.23 -14.06
C GLU A 119 9.12 11.87 -14.61
N GLN A 120 10.17 11.26 -14.07
CA GLN A 120 10.61 9.91 -14.46
C GLN A 120 9.53 8.84 -14.22
N VAL A 121 8.80 8.91 -13.10
CA VAL A 121 7.70 7.97 -12.80
C VAL A 121 6.53 8.22 -13.74
N LEU A 122 6.19 9.48 -14.01
CA LEU A 122 5.11 9.86 -14.92
C LEU A 122 5.40 9.44 -16.37
N ASP A 123 6.62 9.65 -16.85
CA ASP A 123 7.05 9.22 -18.19
C ASP A 123 6.92 7.70 -18.35
N ARG A 124 7.35 6.94 -17.34
CA ARG A 124 7.18 5.48 -17.33
C ARG A 124 5.70 5.07 -17.37
N ALA A 125 4.84 5.72 -16.60
CA ALA A 125 3.39 5.45 -16.60
C ALA A 125 2.77 5.71 -18.00
N ASN A 126 3.15 6.82 -18.62
CA ASN A 126 2.67 7.16 -19.96
C ASN A 126 3.15 6.15 -21.01
N LYS A 127 4.40 5.70 -20.96
CA LYS A 127 4.93 4.64 -21.83
C LYS A 127 4.15 3.34 -21.71
N ILE A 128 3.82 2.90 -20.49
CA ILE A 128 3.00 1.70 -20.25
C ILE A 128 1.61 1.85 -20.87
N LEU A 129 0.95 3.00 -20.67
CA LEU A 129 -0.38 3.24 -21.23
C LEU A 129 -0.38 3.31 -22.75
N GLN A 130 0.69 3.85 -23.36
CA GLN A 130 0.83 3.94 -24.82
C GLN A 130 1.18 2.59 -25.46
N ALA A 131 2.06 1.83 -24.83
CA ALA A 131 2.50 0.53 -25.34
C ALA A 131 1.45 -0.57 -25.10
N GLY A 132 0.59 -0.44 -24.08
CA GLY A 132 -0.35 -1.48 -23.67
C GLY A 132 0.32 -2.67 -22.99
N GLU A 133 1.55 -2.50 -22.47
CA GLU A 133 2.33 -3.51 -21.77
C GLU A 133 3.09 -2.89 -20.59
N ILE A 134 3.37 -3.66 -19.55
CA ILE A 134 4.00 -3.15 -18.30
C ILE A 134 5.47 -2.80 -18.48
N GLY A 135 6.08 -3.23 -19.57
CA GLY A 135 7.49 -2.97 -19.85
C GLY A 135 8.45 -3.90 -19.10
N ASN A 136 9.62 -3.38 -18.71
CA ASN A 136 10.67 -4.19 -18.11
C ASN A 136 10.37 -4.54 -16.63
N ILE A 137 9.72 -5.68 -16.41
CA ILE A 137 9.38 -6.20 -15.08
C ILE A 137 10.65 -6.49 -14.25
N GLU A 138 11.72 -6.99 -14.88
CA GLU A 138 12.97 -7.29 -14.17
C GLU A 138 13.62 -6.03 -13.58
N GLN A 139 13.48 -4.89 -14.23
CA GLN A 139 13.94 -3.62 -13.66
C GLN A 139 13.11 -3.22 -12.42
N THR A 140 11.82 -3.53 -12.41
CA THR A 140 10.96 -3.30 -11.25
C THR A 140 11.33 -4.26 -10.11
N ILE A 141 11.53 -5.53 -10.39
CA ILE A 141 11.97 -6.55 -9.43
C ILE A 141 13.32 -6.14 -8.82
N SER A 142 14.31 -5.79 -9.64
CA SER A 142 15.62 -5.35 -9.15
C SER A 142 15.51 -4.18 -8.17
N ARG A 143 14.70 -3.18 -8.47
CA ARG A 143 14.50 -2.00 -7.63
C ARG A 143 13.75 -2.30 -6.32
N TRP A 144 12.81 -3.26 -6.33
CA TRP A 144 12.00 -3.59 -5.15
C TRP A 144 12.68 -4.55 -4.20
N PHE A 145 13.66 -5.35 -4.70
CA PHE A 145 14.31 -6.43 -3.99
C PHE A 145 15.84 -6.30 -4.02
N GLU A 146 16.36 -5.10 -4.02
CA GLU A 146 17.78 -4.85 -4.12
C GLU A 146 18.57 -5.67 -3.08
N ASN A 147 19.62 -6.37 -3.55
CA ASN A 147 20.54 -7.17 -2.74
C ASN A 147 19.96 -8.41 -2.01
N ILE A 148 18.74 -8.84 -2.26
CA ILE A 148 18.17 -10.04 -1.65
C ILE A 148 18.72 -11.28 -2.33
N ARG A 149 19.35 -12.17 -1.55
CA ARG A 149 20.00 -13.41 -2.05
C ARG A 149 19.58 -14.66 -1.28
N GLU A 150 18.82 -14.56 -0.21
CA GLU A 150 18.39 -15.69 0.60
C GLU A 150 17.41 -16.56 -0.20
N PRO A 151 17.60 -17.91 -0.20
CA PRO A 151 16.82 -18.84 -1.03
C PRO A 151 15.30 -18.74 -0.79
N ASP A 152 14.85 -18.61 0.45
CA ASP A 152 13.44 -18.47 0.81
C ASP A 152 12.82 -17.17 0.28
N ARG A 153 13.61 -16.11 0.17
CA ARG A 153 13.19 -14.84 -0.43
C ARG A 153 13.12 -14.91 -1.96
N ILE A 154 13.94 -15.74 -2.59
CA ILE A 154 13.93 -15.93 -4.07
C ILE A 154 12.58 -16.47 -4.53
N GLU A 155 11.99 -17.43 -3.81
CA GLU A 155 10.68 -17.97 -4.14
C GLU A 155 9.59 -16.87 -4.08
N LYS A 156 9.61 -16.04 -3.04
CA LYS A 156 8.71 -14.91 -2.90
C LYS A 156 8.90 -13.87 -4.01
N ILE A 157 10.13 -13.59 -4.42
CA ILE A 157 10.44 -12.71 -5.56
C ILE A 157 9.82 -13.27 -6.85
N ASN A 158 9.92 -14.59 -7.07
CA ASN A 158 9.30 -15.25 -8.22
C ASN A 158 7.76 -15.12 -8.19
N LYS A 159 7.12 -15.24 -7.03
CA LYS A 159 5.68 -15.00 -6.90
C LYS A 159 5.31 -13.56 -7.30
N VAL A 160 6.03 -12.56 -6.81
CA VAL A 160 5.81 -11.15 -7.17
C VAL A 160 6.02 -10.92 -8.66
N ARG A 161 7.04 -11.54 -9.25
CA ARG A 161 7.28 -11.51 -10.71
C ARG A 161 6.08 -12.05 -11.49
N GLN A 162 5.49 -13.17 -11.06
CA GLN A 162 4.29 -13.73 -11.71
C GLN A 162 3.08 -12.81 -11.56
N LEU A 163 2.89 -12.18 -10.42
CA LEU A 163 1.81 -11.18 -10.23
C LEU A 163 1.98 -10.01 -11.21
N LEU A 164 3.19 -9.48 -11.36
CA LEU A 164 3.47 -8.39 -12.31
C LEU A 164 3.23 -8.82 -13.76
N LEU A 165 3.62 -10.05 -14.13
CA LEU A 165 3.40 -10.61 -15.47
C LEU A 165 1.92 -10.79 -15.81
N SER A 166 1.09 -11.09 -14.81
CA SER A 166 -0.35 -11.29 -14.98
C SER A 166 -1.18 -10.02 -14.81
N ALA A 167 -0.56 -8.91 -14.36
CA ALA A 167 -1.28 -7.68 -14.10
C ALA A 167 -1.82 -7.04 -15.39
N SER A 168 -2.99 -6.40 -15.30
CA SER A 168 -3.59 -5.64 -16.40
C SER A 168 -2.71 -4.44 -16.76
N PRO A 169 -2.17 -4.31 -17.98
CA PRO A 169 -1.38 -3.14 -18.37
C PRO A 169 -2.15 -1.83 -18.22
N LYS A 170 -3.44 -1.83 -18.54
CA LYS A 170 -4.33 -0.67 -18.39
C LYS A 170 -4.50 -0.31 -16.91
N GLY A 171 -4.83 -1.29 -16.05
CA GLY A 171 -4.98 -1.07 -14.62
C GLY A 171 -3.68 -0.58 -13.98
N TYR A 172 -2.58 -1.28 -14.27
CA TYR A 172 -1.23 -0.89 -13.82
C TYR A 172 -0.87 0.54 -14.24
N GLY A 173 -1.00 0.85 -15.53
CA GLY A 173 -0.63 2.15 -16.08
C GLY A 173 -1.43 3.31 -15.47
N HIS A 174 -2.73 3.15 -15.28
CA HIS A 174 -3.57 4.16 -14.64
C HIS A 174 -3.19 4.37 -13.16
N ALA A 175 -3.06 3.30 -12.38
CA ALA A 175 -2.67 3.39 -10.98
C ALA A 175 -1.25 3.97 -10.82
N TYR A 176 -0.32 3.59 -11.71
CA TYR A 176 1.05 4.10 -11.69
C TYR A 176 1.14 5.57 -12.09
N LYS A 177 0.28 6.02 -13.02
CA LYS A 177 0.15 7.44 -13.36
C LYS A 177 -0.37 8.27 -12.18
N LEU A 178 -1.40 7.77 -11.50
CA LEU A 178 -1.92 8.41 -10.31
C LEU A 178 -0.85 8.45 -9.20
N PHE A 179 -0.15 7.34 -8.97
CA PHE A 179 0.98 7.25 -8.03
C PHE A 179 2.07 8.28 -8.36
N ALA A 180 2.38 8.50 -9.65
CA ALA A 180 3.36 9.51 -10.07
C ALA A 180 2.98 10.93 -9.65
N MET A 181 1.67 11.22 -9.56
CA MET A 181 1.12 12.54 -9.28
C MET A 181 0.72 12.75 -7.81
N SER A 182 0.79 11.71 -6.98
CA SER A 182 0.15 11.70 -5.66
C SER A 182 1.06 12.04 -4.49
N ASP A 183 2.35 12.23 -4.70
CA ASP A 183 3.31 12.48 -3.61
C ASP A 183 3.20 13.85 -2.96
N SER A 184 2.48 14.79 -3.58
CA SER A 184 2.24 16.14 -3.05
C SER A 184 0.79 16.41 -2.64
N ILE A 185 -0.14 15.46 -2.91
CA ILE A 185 -1.56 15.69 -2.63
C ILE A 185 -1.88 15.81 -1.13
N PHE A 186 -0.97 15.35 -0.26
CA PHE A 186 -1.13 15.40 1.19
C PHE A 186 -0.39 16.57 1.86
N GLU A 187 0.28 17.41 1.08
CA GLU A 187 0.95 18.60 1.63
C GLU A 187 -0.05 19.50 2.35
N ASN A 188 0.26 19.84 3.60
CA ASN A 188 -0.61 20.63 4.49
C ASN A 188 -1.99 20.00 4.80
N LEU A 189 -2.13 18.68 4.64
CA LEU A 189 -3.35 17.95 4.98
C LEU A 189 -3.14 16.92 6.09
N LEU A 190 -1.92 16.53 6.38
CA LEU A 190 -1.61 15.48 7.37
C LEU A 190 -1.94 15.90 8.80
N ASP A 191 -2.03 17.19 9.08
CA ASP A 191 -2.48 17.75 10.35
C ASP A 191 -3.98 17.50 10.63
N ASN A 192 -4.75 17.12 9.62
CA ASN A 192 -6.16 16.72 9.76
C ASN A 192 -6.34 15.24 10.11
N LEU A 193 -5.27 14.44 10.20
CA LEU A 193 -5.35 13.04 10.61
C LEU A 193 -5.51 12.95 12.15
N SER A 194 -6.72 12.72 12.62
CA SER A 194 -7.04 12.69 14.06
C SER A 194 -6.70 11.37 14.76
N MET A 195 -6.62 10.27 13.99
CA MET A 195 -6.28 8.93 14.47
C MET A 195 -4.76 8.76 14.65
N PRO A 196 -4.31 7.73 15.43
CA PRO A 196 -2.91 7.32 15.46
C PRO A 196 -2.43 6.83 14.08
N VAL A 197 -1.23 7.31 13.65
CA VAL A 197 -0.64 6.96 12.35
C VAL A 197 0.77 6.43 12.54
N LEU A 198 1.07 5.25 11.98
CA LEU A 198 2.42 4.67 11.97
C LEU A 198 2.94 4.57 10.53
N TYR A 199 3.83 5.48 10.15
CA TYR A 199 4.54 5.44 8.86
C TYR A 199 5.70 4.45 8.93
N LEU A 200 5.63 3.37 8.13
CA LEU A 200 6.62 2.30 8.09
C LEU A 200 7.31 2.25 6.73
N THR A 201 8.63 2.14 6.73
CA THR A 201 9.42 1.88 5.51
C THR A 201 10.66 1.06 5.83
N GLY A 202 11.26 0.45 4.81
CA GLY A 202 12.56 -0.20 4.90
C GLY A 202 13.70 0.81 4.76
N SER A 203 14.84 0.57 5.44
CA SER A 203 16.03 1.45 5.33
C SER A 203 16.57 1.52 3.90
N ASP A 204 16.38 0.47 3.13
CA ASP A 204 16.95 0.28 1.80
C ASP A 204 15.91 0.53 0.68
N ASP A 205 14.74 1.10 1.02
CA ASP A 205 13.74 1.47 0.00
C ASP A 205 14.16 2.74 -0.76
N PRO A 206 14.54 2.64 -2.06
CA PRO A 206 14.96 3.80 -2.83
C PRO A 206 13.81 4.71 -3.25
N ASN A 207 12.56 4.22 -3.18
CA ASN A 207 11.37 4.96 -3.62
C ASN A 207 10.74 5.75 -2.47
N SER A 208 10.63 5.13 -1.30
CA SER A 208 9.93 5.62 -0.11
C SER A 208 10.91 5.60 1.05
N ASN A 209 11.85 6.54 1.05
CA ASN A 209 12.96 6.54 2.00
C ASN A 209 12.54 6.96 3.42
N SER A 210 13.41 6.69 4.38
CA SER A 210 13.21 6.97 5.80
C SER A 210 12.87 8.44 6.08
N LYS A 211 13.44 9.38 5.32
CA LYS A 211 13.19 10.82 5.46
C LYS A 211 11.71 11.14 5.21
N MET A 212 11.11 10.56 4.17
CA MET A 212 9.67 10.76 3.86
C MET A 212 8.79 10.32 5.02
N SER A 213 9.04 9.12 5.59
CA SER A 213 8.29 8.62 6.74
C SER A 213 8.43 9.50 7.98
N HIS A 214 9.62 10.02 8.25
CA HIS A 214 9.85 10.94 9.37
C HIS A 214 9.16 12.29 9.16
N GLU A 215 9.18 12.85 7.95
CA GLU A 215 8.50 14.10 7.63
C GLU A 215 6.98 13.96 7.79
N MET A 216 6.38 12.92 7.24
CA MET A 216 4.94 12.67 7.39
C MET A 216 4.54 12.46 8.86
N ALA A 217 5.32 11.70 9.62
CA ALA A 217 5.05 11.48 11.04
C ALA A 217 5.11 12.79 11.85
N LYS A 218 6.03 13.69 11.51
CA LYS A 218 6.15 15.01 12.16
C LYS A 218 4.98 15.94 11.82
N GLU A 219 4.42 15.83 10.62
CA GLU A 219 3.30 16.66 10.17
C GLU A 219 1.93 16.12 10.65
N SER A 220 1.86 14.87 11.12
CA SER A 220 0.63 14.25 11.64
C SER A 220 0.55 14.41 13.17
N PRO A 221 -0.58 14.86 13.74
CA PRO A 221 -0.70 15.15 15.19
C PRO A 221 -0.41 13.94 16.11
N LYS A 222 -0.77 12.74 15.67
CA LYS A 222 -0.47 11.46 16.35
C LYS A 222 0.38 10.56 15.45
N GLY A 223 1.36 11.16 14.76
CA GLY A 223 2.22 10.48 13.82
C GLY A 223 3.45 9.84 14.47
N PHE A 224 3.69 8.59 14.15
CA PHE A 224 4.88 7.83 14.50
C PHE A 224 5.56 7.35 13.22
N SER A 225 6.87 7.18 13.25
CA SER A 225 7.60 6.54 12.16
C SER A 225 8.49 5.43 12.69
N LYS A 226 8.57 4.34 11.95
CA LYS A 226 9.49 3.22 12.24
C LYS A 226 10.15 2.77 10.95
N ILE A 227 11.46 2.61 11.01
CA ILE A 227 12.28 2.12 9.90
C ILE A 227 12.65 0.67 10.20
N ILE A 228 12.47 -0.20 9.20
CA ILE A 228 12.84 -1.62 9.29
C ILE A 228 14.20 -1.80 8.63
N ASP A 229 15.20 -2.12 9.45
CA ASP A 229 16.60 -2.22 8.99
C ASP A 229 16.80 -3.34 7.99
N ASN A 230 17.62 -3.05 6.95
CA ASN A 230 17.99 -3.96 5.87
C ASN A 230 16.77 -4.52 5.09
N GLU A 231 15.70 -3.74 4.97
CA GLU A 231 14.54 -4.09 4.17
C GLU A 231 14.26 -2.99 3.13
N ALA A 232 13.73 -3.44 1.98
CA ALA A 232 13.41 -2.58 0.84
C ALA A 232 11.89 -2.46 0.65
N HIS A 233 11.46 -2.15 -0.57
CA HIS A 233 10.06 -1.82 -0.89
C HIS A 233 9.05 -2.94 -0.55
N MET A 234 9.42 -4.20 -0.71
CA MET A 234 8.52 -5.35 -0.51
C MET A 234 8.61 -5.97 0.88
N MET A 235 9.06 -5.23 1.89
CA MET A 235 9.28 -5.73 3.26
C MET A 235 8.04 -6.43 3.86
N ALA A 236 6.84 -5.98 3.53
CA ALA A 236 5.60 -6.58 4.05
C ALA A 236 5.46 -8.05 3.66
N TYR A 237 5.84 -8.39 2.43
CA TYR A 237 5.74 -9.73 1.90
C TYR A 237 6.95 -10.61 2.24
N ILE A 238 8.16 -10.04 2.17
CA ILE A 238 9.39 -10.83 2.29
C ILE A 238 9.92 -10.94 3.72
N ALA A 239 9.60 -9.98 4.59
CA ALA A 239 10.10 -9.90 5.96
C ALA A 239 8.97 -9.80 7.01
N PRO A 240 7.90 -10.63 6.94
CA PRO A 240 6.77 -10.52 7.85
C PRO A 240 7.17 -10.73 9.31
N ALA A 241 8.20 -11.53 9.60
CA ALA A 241 8.72 -11.74 10.95
C ALA A 241 9.29 -10.46 11.61
N LYS A 242 9.78 -9.50 10.80
CA LYS A 242 10.23 -8.20 11.30
C LYS A 242 9.06 -7.20 11.39
N LEU A 243 8.15 -7.25 10.43
CA LEU A 243 7.09 -6.25 10.28
C LEU A 243 5.86 -6.53 11.14
N ASN A 244 5.34 -7.76 11.14
CA ASN A 244 4.07 -8.10 11.81
C ASN A 244 4.07 -7.78 13.31
N PRO A 245 5.14 -8.03 14.09
CA PRO A 245 5.19 -7.62 15.50
C PRO A 245 5.08 -6.10 15.67
N VAL A 246 5.73 -5.31 14.83
CA VAL A 246 5.69 -3.84 14.89
C VAL A 246 4.25 -3.32 14.64
N ILE A 247 3.57 -3.88 13.63
CA ILE A 247 2.17 -3.55 13.36
C ILE A 247 1.29 -3.95 14.56
N LYS A 248 1.46 -5.17 15.07
CA LYS A 248 0.69 -5.68 16.21
C LYS A 248 0.84 -4.80 17.45
N ASP A 249 2.07 -4.48 17.83
CA ASP A 249 2.36 -3.64 18.99
C ASP A 249 1.71 -2.27 18.87
N PHE A 250 1.75 -1.66 17.67
CA PHE A 250 1.10 -0.38 17.42
C PHE A 250 -0.43 -0.47 17.52
N LEU A 251 -1.04 -1.50 16.95
CA LEU A 251 -2.48 -1.71 17.04
C LEU A 251 -2.91 -1.85 18.50
N GLN A 252 -2.24 -2.71 19.29
CA GLN A 252 -2.59 -2.96 20.70
C GLN A 252 -2.39 -1.75 21.62
N GLN A 253 -1.52 -0.82 21.28
CA GLN A 253 -1.33 0.43 22.03
C GLN A 253 -2.42 1.47 21.73
N ASN A 254 -3.20 1.28 20.68
CA ASN A 254 -4.16 2.27 20.17
C ASN A 254 -5.60 1.69 20.01
N GLU A 255 -5.84 0.50 20.56
CA GLU A 255 -7.17 -0.13 20.67
C GLU A 255 -8.03 0.47 21.80
#